data_22011bdb1bad82f3ee042c4aa892c14c
#
_entry.id   22011bdb1bad82f3ee042c4aa892c14c
#
_cell.length_a   1.000
_cell.length_b   1.000
_cell.length_c   1.000
_cell.angle_alpha   90.00
_cell.angle_beta   90.00
_cell.angle_gamma   90.00
#
_symmetry.space_group_name_H-M   'P 1'
#
loop_
_entity.id
_entity.type
_entity.pdbx_description
1 polymer ?
#
loop_
_entity_poly.entity_id
_entity_poly.type
_entity_poly.pdbx_seq_one_letter_code
_entity_poly.pdbx_strand_id
1 'polypeptide(L)'
;INPSAPFNATDKVPEPAVVLETESLKAPLEQVALKMVDPEKLVTYLSSLTLIESKFEAVKWILEAWNVDPKKLQAKEDLEMLAENYKLLQYEMNGTMKRLQTLNYPALLEIALPNAQGTKYLALSSIKGEMGVFGSVDKIEMSLSMINSLWTRKAIVLWKDFENLPESLEFGFKGKEAIWLQKNLRLLGFFQGREAPSYGPKTIQAVRELQRNNNIKDDGKFQTDSKMLV
;
A
#
# COMPACT_ATOMS: atom_id res chain seq x y z
N ILE A 1 34.41 22.07 -65.55
CA ILE A 1 34.85 20.73 -65.89
C ILE A 1 34.65 19.85 -64.67
N ASN A 2 33.62 19.07 -64.76
CA ASN A 2 33.28 17.95 -63.86
C ASN A 2 34.23 16.77 -64.15
N PRO A 3 34.44 15.72 -63.35
CA PRO A 3 33.34 14.93 -62.78
C PRO A 3 33.60 14.31 -61.37
N SER A 4 32.52 14.06 -60.69
CA SER A 4 32.07 12.86 -59.96
C SER A 4 33.08 11.76 -59.59
N ALA A 5 33.19 11.46 -58.33
CA ALA A 5 33.55 10.17 -57.82
C ALA A 5 32.51 9.71 -56.75
N PRO A 6 32.16 8.44 -56.68
CA PRO A 6 31.02 7.96 -55.94
C PRO A 6 31.35 7.79 -54.43
N PHE A 7 30.36 8.09 -53.63
CA PHE A 7 30.33 7.86 -52.19
C PHE A 7 30.22 6.36 -51.91
N ASN A 8 31.27 5.78 -51.38
CA ASN A 8 31.29 4.38 -50.94
C ASN A 8 30.64 4.27 -49.55
N ALA A 9 29.52 3.63 -49.52
CA ALA A 9 28.81 3.29 -48.30
C ALA A 9 29.43 2.06 -47.63
N THR A 10 30.34 2.24 -46.68
CA THR A 10 30.74 1.21 -45.71
C THR A 10 31.44 1.86 -44.52
N ASP A 11 30.71 2.68 -43.77
CA ASP A 11 31.12 2.96 -42.40
C ASP A 11 30.02 2.41 -41.45
N LYS A 12 30.35 1.23 -40.92
CA LYS A 12 29.61 0.62 -39.83
C LYS A 12 29.76 1.51 -38.59
N VAL A 13 28.66 2.10 -38.17
CA VAL A 13 28.51 2.68 -36.87
C VAL A 13 28.58 1.53 -35.84
N PRO A 14 29.49 1.57 -34.85
CA PRO A 14 29.48 0.56 -33.79
C PRO A 14 28.28 0.82 -32.88
N GLU A 15 27.39 -0.15 -32.77
CA GLU A 15 26.38 -0.25 -31.73
C GLU A 15 27.10 -0.25 -30.35
N PRO A 16 26.66 0.57 -29.38
CA PRO A 16 27.11 0.39 -28.01
C PRO A 16 26.37 -0.83 -27.40
N ALA A 17 27.11 -1.95 -27.32
CA ALA A 17 26.71 -3.07 -26.52
C ALA A 17 26.76 -2.67 -25.03
N VAL A 18 25.66 -2.17 -24.50
CA VAL A 18 25.43 -2.15 -23.06
C VAL A 18 24.68 -3.42 -22.71
N VAL A 19 25.43 -4.47 -22.49
CA VAL A 19 24.94 -5.64 -21.77
C VAL A 19 24.86 -5.24 -20.31
N LEU A 20 23.72 -4.75 -19.88
CA LEU A 20 23.37 -4.74 -18.47
C LEU A 20 23.03 -6.18 -18.08
N GLU A 21 24.04 -6.88 -17.57
CA GLU A 21 23.81 -8.08 -16.79
C GLU A 21 22.96 -7.67 -15.57
N THR A 22 21.65 -7.82 -15.70
CA THR A 22 20.76 -7.90 -14.56
C THR A 22 21.03 -9.23 -13.88
N GLU A 23 22.01 -9.26 -12.99
CA GLU A 23 22.07 -10.29 -11.97
C GLU A 23 20.77 -10.22 -11.18
N SER A 24 19.87 -11.09 -11.57
CA SER A 24 18.67 -11.44 -10.84
C SER A 24 19.07 -11.95 -9.46
N LEU A 25 19.05 -11.06 -8.47
CA LEU A 25 19.02 -11.44 -7.06
C LEU A 25 17.67 -12.14 -6.78
N LYS A 26 17.52 -13.34 -7.35
CA LYS A 26 16.56 -14.32 -6.90
C LYS A 26 17.15 -15.00 -5.66
N ALA A 27 17.01 -14.34 -4.50
CA ALA A 27 16.92 -15.10 -3.27
C ALA A 27 15.69 -16.01 -3.42
N PRO A 28 15.78 -17.32 -3.16
CA PRO A 28 14.61 -18.18 -3.12
C PRO A 28 13.75 -17.67 -1.95
N LEU A 29 12.66 -16.98 -2.26
CA LEU A 29 11.54 -16.83 -1.33
C LEU A 29 11.09 -18.28 -1.10
N GLU A 30 11.47 -18.86 0.05
CA GLU A 30 10.81 -20.04 0.55
C GLU A 30 9.31 -19.75 0.49
N GLN A 31 8.65 -20.39 -0.45
CA GLN A 31 7.20 -20.44 -0.51
C GLN A 31 6.75 -21.22 0.72
N VAL A 32 6.61 -20.52 1.85
CA VAL A 32 5.86 -21.04 2.98
C VAL A 32 4.47 -21.30 2.41
N ALA A 33 4.13 -22.57 2.27
CA ALA A 33 2.83 -23.00 1.75
C ALA A 33 1.76 -22.40 2.67
N LEU A 34 1.06 -21.40 2.17
CA LEU A 34 -0.02 -20.74 2.91
C LEU A 34 -1.10 -21.79 3.17
N LYS A 35 -1.40 -22.03 4.43
CA LYS A 35 -2.42 -22.99 4.82
C LYS A 35 -3.80 -22.32 4.68
N MET A 36 -4.67 -22.90 3.87
CA MET A 36 -6.09 -22.61 3.98
C MET A 36 -6.57 -23.10 5.35
N VAL A 37 -7.02 -22.18 6.19
CA VAL A 37 -7.41 -22.49 7.56
C VAL A 37 -8.92 -22.52 7.68
N ASP A 38 -9.40 -23.53 8.42
CA ASP A 38 -10.77 -23.59 8.88
C ASP A 38 -11.11 -22.33 9.71
N PRO A 39 -12.19 -21.66 9.38
CA PRO A 39 -12.67 -20.48 10.10
C PRO A 39 -12.79 -20.65 11.59
N GLU A 40 -13.22 -21.82 12.03
CA GLU A 40 -13.37 -22.13 13.45
C GLU A 40 -12.06 -22.09 14.21
N LYS A 41 -10.96 -22.47 13.55
CA LYS A 41 -9.61 -22.38 14.16
C LYS A 41 -9.17 -20.95 14.39
N LEU A 42 -9.46 -20.05 13.44
CA LEU A 42 -9.18 -18.62 13.63
C LEU A 42 -9.99 -18.03 14.77
N VAL A 43 -11.29 -18.32 14.81
CA VAL A 43 -12.18 -17.86 15.89
C VAL A 43 -11.70 -18.40 17.25
N THR A 44 -11.34 -19.67 17.34
CA THR A 44 -10.80 -20.29 18.55
C THR A 44 -9.50 -19.61 18.99
N TYR A 45 -8.57 -19.38 18.06
CA TYR A 45 -7.31 -18.68 18.35
C TYR A 45 -7.55 -17.26 18.86
N LEU A 46 -8.34 -16.46 18.15
CA LEU A 46 -8.62 -15.09 18.57
C LEU A 46 -9.40 -15.03 19.90
N SER A 47 -10.25 -16.01 20.17
CA SER A 47 -10.99 -16.11 21.45
C SER A 47 -10.06 -16.40 22.65
N SER A 48 -8.95 -17.07 22.43
CA SER A 48 -7.96 -17.36 23.49
C SER A 48 -7.13 -16.14 23.90
N LEU A 49 -7.13 -15.07 23.09
CA LEU A 49 -6.35 -13.85 23.33
C LEU A 49 -7.21 -12.78 24.03
N THR A 50 -6.57 -11.95 24.84
CA THR A 50 -7.14 -10.65 25.25
C THR A 50 -7.13 -9.67 24.07
N LEU A 51 -7.79 -8.52 24.21
CA LEU A 51 -7.71 -7.44 23.21
C LEU A 51 -6.26 -6.96 23.01
N ILE A 52 -5.52 -6.79 24.11
CA ILE A 52 -4.14 -6.30 24.09
C ILE A 52 -3.22 -7.32 23.42
N GLU A 53 -3.33 -8.60 23.78
CA GLU A 53 -2.55 -9.67 23.15
C GLU A 53 -2.83 -9.80 21.66
N SER A 54 -4.11 -9.76 21.26
CA SER A 54 -4.46 -9.83 19.84
C SER A 54 -3.92 -8.64 19.05
N LYS A 55 -3.92 -7.42 19.61
CA LYS A 55 -3.33 -6.24 18.99
C LYS A 55 -1.82 -6.41 18.84
N PHE A 56 -1.14 -6.86 19.89
CA PHE A 56 0.30 -7.07 19.89
C PHE A 56 0.73 -8.13 18.85
N GLU A 57 0.05 -9.27 18.82
CA GLU A 57 0.33 -10.31 17.82
C GLU A 57 0.07 -9.81 16.39
N ALA A 58 -1.02 -9.09 16.17
CA ALA A 58 -1.32 -8.53 14.87
C ALA A 58 -0.27 -7.49 14.42
N VAL A 59 0.23 -6.65 15.32
CA VAL A 59 1.30 -5.68 15.01
C VAL A 59 2.58 -6.36 14.56
N LYS A 60 2.96 -7.49 15.16
CA LYS A 60 4.14 -8.27 14.70
C LYS A 60 4.03 -8.65 13.23
N TRP A 61 2.87 -9.15 12.80
CA TRP A 61 2.62 -9.52 11.42
C TRP A 61 2.64 -8.34 10.46
N ILE A 62 2.17 -7.17 10.91
CA ILE A 62 2.25 -5.94 10.11
C ILE A 62 3.70 -5.49 9.94
N LEU A 63 4.50 -5.51 11.01
CA LEU A 63 5.92 -5.17 10.93
C LEU A 63 6.67 -6.11 9.98
N GLU A 64 6.39 -7.41 10.06
CA GLU A 64 6.97 -8.40 9.14
C GLU A 64 6.60 -8.12 7.68
N ALA A 65 5.35 -7.71 7.41
CA ALA A 65 4.91 -7.31 6.07
C ALA A 65 5.68 -6.08 5.54
N TRP A 66 6.22 -5.25 6.44
CA TRP A 66 7.10 -4.13 6.12
C TRP A 66 8.60 -4.48 6.18
N ASN A 67 8.95 -5.77 6.27
CA ASN A 67 10.33 -6.27 6.45
C ASN A 67 11.03 -5.69 7.69
N VAL A 68 10.28 -5.47 8.75
CA VAL A 68 10.79 -5.04 10.06
C VAL A 68 10.85 -6.25 10.98
N ASP A 69 12.00 -6.46 11.64
CA ASP A 69 12.17 -7.56 12.59
C ASP A 69 11.28 -7.36 13.84
N PRO A 70 10.24 -8.20 14.03
CA PRO A 70 9.31 -8.05 15.14
C PRO A 70 9.94 -8.38 16.52
N LYS A 71 11.14 -8.97 16.56
CA LYS A 71 11.85 -9.27 17.83
C LYS A 71 12.25 -8.01 18.60
N LYS A 72 12.28 -6.87 17.93
CA LYS A 72 12.54 -5.57 18.55
C LYS A 72 11.32 -4.97 19.26
N LEU A 73 10.14 -5.56 19.06
CA LEU A 73 8.89 -5.10 19.63
C LEU A 73 8.85 -5.42 21.14
N GLN A 74 8.62 -4.40 21.96
CA GLN A 74 8.35 -4.59 23.38
C GLN A 74 6.83 -4.60 23.62
N ALA A 75 6.36 -5.49 24.48
CA ALA A 75 4.93 -5.67 24.75
C ALA A 75 4.20 -4.43 25.29
N LYS A 76 4.95 -3.39 25.67
CA LYS A 76 4.42 -2.13 26.22
C LYS A 76 4.45 -0.97 25.21
N GLU A 77 5.04 -1.18 24.03
CA GLU A 77 5.05 -0.13 22.99
C GLU A 77 3.65 0.01 22.41
N ASP A 78 3.14 1.24 22.41
CA ASP A 78 1.91 1.53 21.70
C ASP A 78 2.17 1.63 20.18
N LEU A 79 1.08 1.60 19.42
CA LEU A 79 1.16 1.60 17.97
C LEU A 79 1.74 2.90 17.41
N GLU A 80 1.59 4.02 18.12
CA GLU A 80 2.12 5.34 17.72
C GLU A 80 3.64 5.37 17.81
N MET A 81 4.20 4.94 18.96
CA MET A 81 5.66 4.81 19.13
C MET A 81 6.27 3.87 18.08
N LEU A 82 5.60 2.76 17.79
CA LEU A 82 6.05 1.82 16.76
C LEU A 82 6.03 2.44 15.38
N ALA A 83 4.96 3.14 15.03
CA ALA A 83 4.86 3.82 13.75
C ALA A 83 6.00 4.84 13.58
N GLU A 84 6.28 5.67 14.58
CA GLU A 84 7.40 6.62 14.56
C GLU A 84 8.75 5.93 14.41
N ASN A 85 9.04 4.90 15.22
CA ASN A 85 10.30 4.18 15.20
C ASN A 85 10.63 3.57 13.84
N TYR A 86 9.61 3.15 13.08
CA TYR A 86 9.76 2.50 11.78
C TYR A 86 9.35 3.40 10.60
N LYS A 87 9.09 4.69 10.85
CA LYS A 87 8.63 5.66 9.84
C LYS A 87 7.38 5.18 9.10
N LEU A 88 6.46 4.59 9.83
CA LEU A 88 5.14 4.21 9.37
C LEU A 88 4.15 5.30 9.77
N LEU A 89 3.23 5.59 8.90
CA LEU A 89 2.09 6.45 9.17
C LEU A 89 0.88 5.58 9.47
N GLN A 90 0.04 6.04 10.39
CA GLN A 90 -1.22 5.38 10.73
C GLN A 90 -2.36 6.08 10.01
N TYR A 91 -3.25 5.29 9.47
CA TYR A 91 -4.50 5.75 8.89
C TYR A 91 -5.66 4.93 9.46
N GLU A 92 -6.43 5.53 10.34
CA GLU A 92 -7.65 4.92 10.86
C GLU A 92 -8.76 5.02 9.83
N MET A 93 -9.36 3.88 9.51
CA MET A 93 -10.48 3.86 8.59
C MET A 93 -11.70 3.16 9.18
N ASN A 94 -12.87 3.67 8.82
CA ASN A 94 -14.13 2.98 8.92
C ASN A 94 -14.68 2.86 7.49
N GLY A 95 -14.63 1.65 6.92
CA GLY A 95 -14.83 1.52 5.49
C GLY A 95 -15.35 0.17 5.01
N THR A 96 -15.14 -0.11 3.74
CA THR A 96 -15.58 -1.32 3.08
C THR A 96 -14.40 -2.22 2.73
N MET A 97 -14.66 -3.51 2.53
CA MET A 97 -13.65 -4.46 2.06
C MET A 97 -13.05 -4.02 0.72
N LYS A 98 -13.88 -3.46 -0.17
CA LYS A 98 -13.40 -2.87 -1.44
C LYS A 98 -12.37 -1.76 -1.21
N ARG A 99 -12.53 -0.93 -0.18
CA ARG A 99 -11.56 0.10 0.16
C ARG A 99 -10.23 -0.52 0.61
N LEU A 100 -10.26 -1.55 1.45
CA LEU A 100 -9.06 -2.30 1.84
C LEU A 100 -8.37 -2.95 0.62
N GLN A 101 -9.14 -3.54 -0.29
CA GLN A 101 -8.62 -4.10 -1.54
C GLN A 101 -7.93 -3.03 -2.41
N THR A 102 -8.54 -1.85 -2.52
CA THR A 102 -7.97 -0.73 -3.30
C THR A 102 -6.67 -0.22 -2.69
N LEU A 103 -6.61 -0.06 -1.37
CA LEU A 103 -5.41 0.40 -0.68
C LEU A 103 -4.31 -0.65 -0.69
N ASN A 104 -4.67 -1.89 -0.47
CA ASN A 104 -3.78 -3.06 -0.38
C ASN A 104 -2.51 -2.85 0.46
N TYR A 105 -2.64 -2.07 1.54
CA TYR A 105 -1.61 -1.91 2.55
C TYR A 105 -1.85 -2.87 3.72
N PRO A 106 -0.79 -3.25 4.45
CA PRO A 106 -0.94 -3.98 5.70
C PRO A 106 -1.82 -3.22 6.69
N ALA A 107 -2.74 -3.93 7.33
CA ALA A 107 -3.74 -3.32 8.21
C ALA A 107 -4.10 -4.20 9.42
N LEU A 108 -4.35 -3.57 10.54
CA LEU A 108 -4.97 -4.17 11.72
C LEU A 108 -6.49 -4.09 11.57
N LEU A 109 -7.15 -5.23 11.45
CA LEU A 109 -8.60 -5.31 11.36
C LEU A 109 -9.21 -5.52 12.75
N GLU A 110 -10.24 -4.74 13.11
CA GLU A 110 -11.00 -4.98 14.32
C GLU A 110 -12.07 -6.04 14.05
N ILE A 111 -11.97 -7.18 14.72
CA ILE A 111 -12.81 -8.37 14.51
C ILE A 111 -13.78 -8.54 15.68
N ALA A 112 -15.05 -8.68 15.40
CA ALA A 112 -16.08 -9.10 16.35
C ALA A 112 -16.27 -10.62 16.24
N LEU A 113 -16.06 -11.35 17.33
CA LEU A 113 -16.17 -12.80 17.35
C LEU A 113 -17.58 -13.22 17.75
N PRO A 114 -18.14 -14.26 17.13
CA PRO A 114 -19.39 -14.87 17.58
C PRO A 114 -19.25 -15.32 19.05
N ASN A 115 -20.24 -14.99 19.87
CA ASN A 115 -20.33 -15.41 21.26
C ASN A 115 -19.19 -14.94 22.20
N ALA A 116 -18.36 -13.98 21.78
CA ALA A 116 -17.34 -13.37 22.62
C ALA A 116 -17.71 -11.92 22.98
N GLN A 117 -17.36 -11.50 24.20
CA GLN A 117 -17.47 -10.09 24.57
C GLN A 117 -16.27 -9.31 24.03
N GLY A 118 -16.54 -8.14 23.42
CA GLY A 118 -15.54 -7.25 22.88
C GLY A 118 -15.01 -7.66 21.51
N THR A 119 -13.99 -6.97 21.08
CA THR A 119 -13.35 -7.16 19.77
C THR A 119 -11.91 -7.66 19.93
N LYS A 120 -11.33 -8.15 18.85
CA LYS A 120 -9.94 -8.58 18.73
C LYS A 120 -9.31 -7.90 17.51
N TYR A 121 -8.00 -7.91 17.43
CA TYR A 121 -7.30 -7.47 16.24
C TYR A 121 -6.75 -8.66 15.45
N LEU A 122 -6.86 -8.57 14.13
CA LEU A 122 -6.29 -9.51 13.16
C LEU A 122 -5.45 -8.74 12.14
N ALA A 123 -4.24 -9.19 11.90
CA ALA A 123 -3.40 -8.59 10.87
C ALA A 123 -3.83 -9.05 9.48
N LEU A 124 -4.02 -8.10 8.58
CA LEU A 124 -4.07 -8.29 7.14
C LEU A 124 -2.74 -7.86 6.55
N SER A 125 -1.98 -8.78 5.97
CA SER A 125 -0.65 -8.48 5.40
C SER A 125 -0.72 -8.05 3.94
N SER A 126 -1.58 -8.68 3.15
CA SER A 126 -1.78 -8.36 1.72
C SER A 126 -3.09 -8.94 1.20
N ILE A 127 -3.53 -8.42 0.05
CA ILE A 127 -4.73 -8.91 -0.66
C ILE A 127 -4.35 -9.28 -2.09
N LYS A 128 -4.87 -10.42 -2.56
CA LYS A 128 -4.76 -10.85 -3.95
C LYS A 128 -6.12 -11.34 -4.45
N GLY A 129 -6.78 -10.53 -5.28
CA GLY A 129 -8.16 -10.81 -5.71
C GLY A 129 -9.12 -10.84 -4.52
N GLU A 130 -9.83 -11.94 -4.36
CA GLU A 130 -10.80 -12.16 -3.26
C GLU A 130 -10.18 -12.86 -2.04
N MET A 131 -8.87 -13.06 -2.04
CA MET A 131 -8.13 -13.71 -0.95
C MET A 131 -7.24 -12.69 -0.22
N GLY A 132 -7.18 -12.82 1.10
CA GLY A 132 -6.27 -12.06 1.94
C GLY A 132 -5.31 -12.98 2.67
N VAL A 133 -4.10 -12.49 2.92
CA VAL A 133 -3.10 -13.14 3.79
C VAL A 133 -3.19 -12.49 5.16
N PHE A 134 -3.47 -13.30 6.16
CA PHE A 134 -3.67 -12.87 7.54
C PHE A 134 -2.62 -13.48 8.47
N GLY A 135 -2.24 -12.71 9.48
CA GLY A 135 -1.37 -13.17 10.55
C GLY A 135 -2.19 -13.68 11.73
N SER A 136 -1.98 -14.96 12.09
CA SER A 136 -2.50 -15.57 13.31
C SER A 136 -1.37 -16.31 14.05
N VAL A 137 -1.51 -17.57 14.42
CA VAL A 137 -0.37 -18.41 14.87
C VAL A 137 0.65 -18.55 13.73
N ASP A 138 0.13 -18.71 12.50
CA ASP A 138 0.89 -18.78 11.25
C ASP A 138 0.30 -17.80 10.24
N LYS A 139 0.98 -17.60 9.10
CA LYS A 139 0.38 -16.94 7.93
C LYS A 139 -0.70 -17.84 7.34
N ILE A 140 -1.91 -17.31 7.26
CA ILE A 140 -3.08 -18.00 6.74
C ILE A 140 -3.67 -17.25 5.56
N GLU A 141 -4.19 -17.97 4.59
CA GLU A 141 -4.93 -17.42 3.47
C GLU A 141 -6.41 -17.69 3.63
N MET A 142 -7.23 -16.64 3.54
CA MET A 142 -8.68 -16.73 3.71
C MET A 142 -9.40 -15.82 2.74
N SER A 143 -10.66 -16.17 2.41
CA SER A 143 -11.49 -15.31 1.58
C SER A 143 -11.86 -14.02 2.33
N LEU A 144 -11.85 -12.92 1.59
CA LEU A 144 -12.25 -11.62 2.14
C LEU A 144 -13.72 -11.59 2.55
N SER A 145 -14.59 -12.34 1.87
CA SER A 145 -16.01 -12.43 2.23
C SER A 145 -16.21 -13.00 3.63
N MET A 146 -15.42 -13.99 3.99
CA MET A 146 -15.45 -14.60 5.30
C MET A 146 -14.99 -13.63 6.39
N ILE A 147 -13.85 -12.99 6.20
CA ILE A 147 -13.35 -11.99 7.15
C ILE A 147 -14.32 -10.81 7.24
N ASN A 148 -14.94 -10.40 6.13
CA ASN A 148 -15.93 -9.33 6.12
C ASN A 148 -17.17 -9.63 7.00
N SER A 149 -17.51 -10.89 7.24
CA SER A 149 -18.60 -11.27 8.15
C SER A 149 -18.25 -11.05 9.63
N LEU A 150 -16.98 -11.06 9.98
CA LEU A 150 -16.46 -10.86 11.34
C LEU A 150 -15.92 -9.45 11.58
N TRP A 151 -15.61 -8.73 10.51
CA TRP A 151 -14.97 -7.43 10.58
C TRP A 151 -15.95 -6.31 10.95
N THR A 152 -15.61 -5.51 11.96
CA THR A 152 -16.43 -4.37 12.41
C THR A 152 -16.41 -3.17 11.46
N ARG A 153 -15.69 -3.26 10.34
CA ARG A 153 -15.37 -2.23 9.35
C ARG A 153 -14.35 -1.20 9.81
N LYS A 154 -13.81 -1.34 11.02
CA LYS A 154 -12.71 -0.52 11.51
C LYS A 154 -11.38 -1.20 11.23
N ALA A 155 -10.42 -0.42 10.72
CA ALA A 155 -9.06 -0.87 10.51
C ALA A 155 -8.07 0.27 10.80
N ILE A 156 -6.86 -0.10 11.17
CA ILE A 156 -5.70 0.78 11.25
C ILE A 156 -4.74 0.34 10.17
N VAL A 157 -4.63 1.12 9.10
CA VAL A 157 -3.71 0.88 7.99
C VAL A 157 -2.36 1.48 8.33
N LEU A 158 -1.30 0.69 8.21
CA LEU A 158 0.06 1.18 8.37
C LEU A 158 0.72 1.30 7.00
N TRP A 159 1.18 2.50 6.66
CA TRP A 159 1.72 2.81 5.35
C TRP A 159 2.95 3.71 5.43
N LYS A 160 3.69 3.85 4.33
CA LYS A 160 4.85 4.73 4.22
C LYS A 160 4.62 5.79 3.15
N ASP A 161 4.87 7.05 3.51
CA ASP A 161 5.02 8.13 2.53
C ASP A 161 6.49 8.14 2.05
N PHE A 162 6.76 7.37 1.00
CA PHE A 162 8.12 7.25 0.45
C PHE A 162 8.63 8.55 -0.17
N GLU A 163 7.73 9.41 -0.59
CA GLU A 163 8.05 10.68 -1.23
C GLU A 163 8.22 11.84 -0.23
N ASN A 164 7.87 11.61 1.05
CA ASN A 164 7.85 12.63 2.10
C ASN A 164 7.09 13.89 1.65
N LEU A 165 5.90 13.69 1.13
CA LEU A 165 5.07 14.77 0.61
C LEU A 165 4.57 15.67 1.73
N PRO A 166 4.35 16.98 1.47
CA PRO A 166 3.64 17.86 2.41
C PRO A 166 2.31 17.25 2.84
N GLU A 167 1.84 17.57 4.05
CA GLU A 167 0.60 17.04 4.60
C GLU A 167 -0.57 17.17 3.61
N SER A 168 -0.65 18.30 2.92
CA SER A 168 -1.65 18.56 1.88
C SER A 168 -1.03 19.29 0.69
N LEU A 169 -1.38 18.85 -0.52
CA LEU A 169 -1.21 19.64 -1.74
C LEU A 169 -2.58 20.12 -2.18
N GLU A 170 -2.73 21.42 -2.35
CA GLU A 170 -4.00 22.04 -2.73
C GLU A 170 -3.80 23.23 -3.67
N PHE A 171 -4.88 23.86 -4.11
CA PHE A 171 -4.83 25.00 -5.02
C PHE A 171 -3.83 26.07 -4.59
N GLY A 172 -2.98 26.46 -5.51
CA GLY A 172 -1.95 27.49 -5.29
C GLY A 172 -0.61 26.94 -4.77
N PHE A 173 -0.53 25.67 -4.37
CA PHE A 173 0.75 25.05 -4.02
C PHE A 173 1.74 25.13 -5.19
N LYS A 174 3.00 25.44 -4.90
CA LYS A 174 4.07 25.51 -5.89
C LYS A 174 5.28 24.70 -5.41
N GLY A 175 5.74 23.79 -6.26
CA GLY A 175 6.90 22.96 -5.94
C GLY A 175 7.03 21.75 -6.89
N LYS A 176 8.11 21.01 -6.72
CA LYS A 176 8.39 19.77 -7.46
C LYS A 176 7.34 18.69 -7.16
N GLU A 177 6.73 18.74 -6.00
CA GLU A 177 5.68 17.82 -5.55
C GLU A 177 4.42 17.93 -6.42
N ALA A 178 4.11 19.13 -6.92
CA ALA A 178 3.03 19.32 -7.89
C ALA A 178 3.34 18.63 -9.23
N ILE A 179 4.57 18.69 -9.69
CA ILE A 179 5.03 17.97 -10.90
C ILE A 179 4.94 16.47 -10.69
N TRP A 180 5.44 15.98 -9.54
CA TRP A 180 5.39 14.57 -9.17
C TRP A 180 3.94 14.07 -9.18
N LEU A 181 3.04 14.77 -8.52
CA LEU A 181 1.63 14.43 -8.48
C LEU A 181 1.00 14.37 -9.88
N GLN A 182 1.22 15.39 -10.70
CA GLN A 182 0.69 15.45 -12.07
C GLN A 182 1.19 14.30 -12.95
N LYS A 183 2.46 13.90 -12.79
CA LYS A 183 3.01 12.72 -13.47
C LYS A 183 2.29 11.43 -13.06
N ASN A 184 2.12 11.21 -11.76
CA ASN A 184 1.45 10.02 -11.25
C ASN A 184 -0.05 10.00 -11.62
N LEU A 185 -0.74 11.14 -11.50
CA LEU A 185 -2.13 11.26 -11.97
C LEU A 185 -2.26 11.00 -13.48
N ARG A 186 -1.24 11.33 -14.28
CA ARG A 186 -1.22 10.99 -15.70
C ARG A 186 -1.05 9.49 -15.92
N LEU A 187 -0.17 8.84 -15.19
CA LEU A 187 0.01 7.38 -15.27
C LEU A 187 -1.26 6.63 -14.91
N LEU A 188 -2.03 7.18 -13.96
CA LEU A 188 -3.33 6.66 -13.57
C LEU A 188 -4.48 7.07 -14.50
N GLY A 189 -4.21 7.88 -15.53
CA GLY A 189 -5.20 8.30 -16.52
C GLY A 189 -6.07 9.52 -16.14
N PHE A 190 -5.82 10.14 -14.99
CA PHE A 190 -6.63 11.27 -14.48
C PHE A 190 -6.14 12.64 -14.95
N PHE A 191 -4.86 12.81 -15.29
CA PHE A 191 -4.31 14.10 -15.68
C PHE A 191 -3.96 14.16 -17.16
N GLN A 192 -4.55 15.14 -17.86
CA GLN A 192 -4.28 15.42 -19.26
C GLN A 192 -3.80 16.87 -19.39
N GLY A 193 -2.49 17.08 -19.40
CA GLY A 193 -1.94 18.41 -19.50
C GLY A 193 -0.41 18.40 -19.47
N ARG A 194 0.19 19.57 -19.71
CA ARG A 194 1.63 19.72 -19.45
C ARG A 194 1.83 19.84 -17.93
N GLU A 195 2.81 19.10 -17.41
CA GLU A 195 3.19 19.22 -16.01
C GLU A 195 3.76 20.61 -15.72
N ALA A 196 3.43 21.13 -14.56
CA ALA A 196 3.88 22.43 -14.11
C ALA A 196 4.13 22.41 -12.60
N PRO A 197 5.05 23.22 -12.08
CA PRO A 197 5.34 23.28 -10.66
C PRO A 197 4.25 24.05 -9.88
N SER A 198 2.98 23.85 -10.25
CA SER A 198 1.84 24.51 -9.64
C SER A 198 0.63 23.60 -9.58
N TYR A 199 -0.04 23.61 -8.43
CA TYR A 199 -1.33 22.94 -8.23
C TYR A 199 -2.45 23.83 -8.72
N GLY A 200 -2.77 23.73 -10.01
CA GLY A 200 -3.77 24.57 -10.68
C GLY A 200 -5.10 23.84 -10.90
N PRO A 201 -6.06 24.50 -11.61
CA PRO A 201 -7.40 23.94 -11.83
C PRO A 201 -7.42 22.55 -12.45
N LYS A 202 -6.51 22.25 -13.40
CA LYS A 202 -6.41 20.92 -14.03
C LYS A 202 -5.97 19.86 -13.01
N THR A 203 -5.09 20.21 -12.09
CA THR A 203 -4.65 19.27 -11.04
C THR A 203 -5.79 19.02 -10.05
N ILE A 204 -6.55 20.07 -9.67
CA ILE A 204 -7.74 19.92 -8.82
C ILE A 204 -8.74 18.94 -9.47
N GLN A 205 -9.03 19.14 -10.75
CA GLN A 205 -9.97 18.28 -11.47
C GLN A 205 -9.49 16.82 -11.48
N ALA A 206 -8.23 16.58 -11.79
CA ALA A 206 -7.64 15.25 -11.80
C ALA A 206 -7.69 14.57 -10.41
N VAL A 207 -7.38 15.32 -9.35
CA VAL A 207 -7.48 14.81 -7.98
C VAL A 207 -8.92 14.51 -7.61
N ARG A 208 -9.88 15.36 -7.95
CA ARG A 208 -11.30 15.08 -7.74
C ARG A 208 -11.78 13.82 -8.48
N GLU A 209 -11.31 13.59 -9.68
CA GLU A 209 -11.62 12.37 -10.43
C GLU A 209 -11.03 11.12 -9.76
N LEU A 210 -9.78 11.19 -9.32
CA LEU A 210 -9.16 10.14 -8.50
C LEU A 210 -10.01 9.85 -7.24
N GLN A 211 -10.39 10.91 -6.53
CA GLN A 211 -11.17 10.82 -5.30
C GLN A 211 -12.54 10.18 -5.52
N ARG A 212 -13.29 10.63 -6.54
CA ARG A 212 -14.60 10.04 -6.90
C ARG A 212 -14.52 8.59 -7.30
N ASN A 213 -13.53 8.23 -8.12
CA ASN A 213 -13.36 6.84 -8.57
C ASN A 213 -13.02 5.90 -7.40
N ASN A 214 -12.49 6.43 -6.31
CA ASN A 214 -12.15 5.66 -5.11
C ASN A 214 -13.13 5.86 -3.94
N ASN A 215 -14.27 6.52 -4.19
CA ASN A 215 -15.32 6.78 -3.19
C ASN A 215 -14.79 7.47 -1.91
N ILE A 216 -13.89 8.42 -2.06
CA ILE A 216 -13.43 9.31 -1.01
C ILE A 216 -13.90 10.74 -1.29
N LYS A 217 -13.85 11.61 -0.28
CA LYS A 217 -14.30 13.00 -0.39
C LYS A 217 -13.58 13.70 -1.54
N ASP A 218 -14.35 14.21 -2.51
CA ASP A 218 -13.84 14.83 -3.73
C ASP A 218 -13.65 16.37 -3.57
N ASP A 219 -12.91 16.77 -2.57
CA ASP A 219 -12.62 18.18 -2.30
C ASP A 219 -11.49 18.75 -3.18
N GLY A 220 -10.80 17.92 -3.91
CA GLY A 220 -9.69 18.30 -4.79
C GLY A 220 -8.41 18.65 -4.02
N LYS A 221 -8.29 18.25 -2.76
CA LYS A 221 -7.06 18.32 -1.97
C LYS A 221 -6.37 16.98 -1.97
N PHE A 222 -5.07 16.98 -2.19
CA PHE A 222 -4.28 15.77 -2.17
C PHE A 222 -3.69 15.54 -0.79
N GLN A 223 -4.40 14.79 0.02
CA GLN A 223 -4.09 14.46 1.42
C GLN A 223 -3.94 12.94 1.59
N THR A 224 -3.82 12.46 2.82
CA THR A 224 -3.57 11.05 3.17
C THR A 224 -4.42 10.07 2.37
N ASP A 225 -5.73 10.26 2.31
CA ASP A 225 -6.64 9.40 1.56
C ASP A 225 -6.29 9.26 0.08
N SER A 226 -5.83 10.34 -0.53
CA SER A 226 -5.43 10.38 -1.94
C SER A 226 -3.98 9.93 -2.13
N LYS A 227 -3.08 10.25 -1.18
CA LYS A 227 -1.67 9.85 -1.22
C LYS A 227 -1.51 8.33 -1.26
N MET A 228 -2.33 7.61 -0.49
CA MET A 228 -2.31 6.15 -0.44
C MET A 228 -2.80 5.48 -1.74
N LEU A 229 -3.29 6.24 -2.71
CA LEU A 229 -3.80 5.76 -4.00
C LEU A 229 -2.84 6.01 -5.17
N VAL A 230 -1.77 6.72 -4.94
CA VAL A 230 -0.80 7.18 -5.95
C VAL A 230 0.60 6.71 -5.61
#